data_07c955f812866dfcb52ef45a36219028
#
_entry.id   07c955f812866dfcb52ef45a36219028
#
_cell.length_a   1.000
_cell.length_b   1.000
_cell.length_c   1.000
_cell.angle_alpha   90.00
_cell.angle_beta   90.00
_cell.angle_gamma   90.00
#
_symmetry.space_group_name_H-M   'P 1'
#
loop_
_entity.id
_entity.type
_entity.pdbx_description
1 polymer ?
#
loop_
_entity_poly.entity_id
_entity_poly.type
_entity_poly.pdbx_seq_one_letter_code
_entity_poly.pdbx_strand_id
1 'polypeptide(L)'
;MDSLPTLSDDDIDAERAEWRARTLRHLVAIGMDMARMLQDQARDLQGSDPGVVGADLSLRFHRISRSIRMTLALDAKLAAGLEAQVKERKAAQLSERKALAKEAVSRQVDRDTPDRELHRERSDRIEREDLEDFSDKPVSEIIAIICADLGITPDWQAWSLEPWAIEERRTQVPGSPYNTHPTHIDHTPNIHSDDDLREAPA
;
A
#
# COMPACT_ATOMS: atom_id res chain seq x y z
N MET A 1 16.76 25.03 16.08
CA MET A 1 15.38 24.65 16.44
C MET A 1 15.09 23.40 15.64
N ASP A 2 15.27 22.23 16.27
CA ASP A 2 15.02 20.95 15.63
C ASP A 2 13.49 20.76 15.54
N SER A 3 12.98 20.72 14.31
CA SER A 3 11.58 20.39 14.04
C SER A 3 11.36 18.94 14.45
N LEU A 4 10.53 18.72 15.47
CA LEU A 4 10.10 17.38 15.84
C LEU A 4 9.41 16.71 14.63
N PRO A 5 9.72 15.44 14.33
CA PRO A 5 9.05 14.72 13.26
C PRO A 5 7.55 14.63 13.60
N THR A 6 6.72 15.22 12.77
CA THR A 6 5.27 15.03 12.81
C THR A 6 4.98 13.62 12.35
N LEU A 7 4.56 12.74 13.28
CA LEU A 7 4.04 11.41 12.94
C LEU A 7 2.85 11.58 12.01
N SER A 8 2.79 10.77 10.97
CA SER A 8 1.61 10.73 10.09
C SER A 8 0.42 10.13 10.82
N ASP A 9 -0.81 10.45 10.40
CA ASP A 9 -2.02 9.85 10.98
C ASP A 9 -2.00 8.32 10.86
N ASP A 10 -1.42 7.79 9.78
CA ASP A 10 -1.26 6.34 9.57
C ASP A 10 -0.30 5.70 10.59
N ASP A 11 0.78 6.41 10.98
CA ASP A 11 1.71 5.93 12.00
C ASP A 11 1.04 5.88 13.39
N ILE A 12 0.21 6.88 13.70
CA ILE A 12 -0.54 6.95 14.97
C ILE A 12 -1.57 5.81 15.03
N ASP A 13 -2.27 5.53 13.95
CA ASP A 13 -3.26 4.45 13.89
C ASP A 13 -2.60 3.07 13.97
N ALA A 14 -1.44 2.88 13.34
CA ALA A 14 -0.63 1.66 13.44
C ALA A 14 -0.16 1.42 14.89
N GLU A 15 0.36 2.45 15.57
CA GLU A 15 0.78 2.35 16.96
C GLU A 15 -0.37 2.00 17.91
N ARG A 16 -1.55 2.60 17.71
CA ARG A 16 -2.77 2.29 18.47
C ARG A 16 -3.23 0.85 18.25
N ALA A 17 -3.14 0.36 17.02
CA ALA A 17 -3.51 -1.01 16.68
C ALA A 17 -2.56 -2.01 17.37
N GLU A 18 -1.25 -1.75 17.34
CA GLU A 18 -0.25 -2.57 17.99
C GLU A 18 -0.42 -2.57 19.52
N TRP A 19 -0.66 -1.40 20.13
CA TRP A 19 -0.93 -1.31 21.55
C TRP A 19 -2.16 -2.14 21.96
N ARG A 20 -3.26 -2.06 21.20
CA ARG A 20 -4.48 -2.86 21.45
C ARG A 20 -4.19 -4.36 21.36
N ALA A 21 -3.50 -4.79 20.30
CA ALA A 21 -3.13 -6.19 20.12
C ALA A 21 -2.24 -6.71 21.26
N ARG A 22 -1.30 -5.89 21.72
CA ARG A 22 -0.43 -6.21 22.88
C ARG A 22 -1.24 -6.34 24.17
N THR A 23 -2.17 -5.42 24.42
CA THR A 23 -3.05 -5.44 25.59
C THR A 23 -3.96 -6.66 25.58
N LEU A 24 -4.58 -7.00 24.45
CA LEU A 24 -5.43 -8.18 24.33
C LEU A 24 -4.65 -9.48 24.57
N ARG A 25 -3.46 -9.62 24.01
CA ARG A 25 -2.55 -10.76 24.27
C ARG A 25 -2.20 -10.89 25.76
N HIS A 26 -1.93 -9.77 26.41
CA HIS A 26 -1.65 -9.75 27.85
C HIS A 26 -2.84 -10.21 28.69
N LEU A 27 -4.06 -9.75 28.36
CA LEU A 27 -5.29 -10.20 29.03
C LEU A 27 -5.53 -11.71 28.85
N VAL A 28 -5.26 -12.25 27.66
CA VAL A 28 -5.35 -13.69 27.42
C VAL A 28 -4.32 -14.45 28.28
N ALA A 29 -3.10 -13.96 28.35
CA ALA A 29 -2.05 -14.58 29.19
C ALA A 29 -2.45 -14.63 30.66
N ILE A 30 -2.94 -13.52 31.22
CA ILE A 30 -3.47 -13.47 32.60
C ILE A 30 -4.60 -14.48 32.79
N GLY A 31 -5.54 -14.53 31.84
CA GLY A 31 -6.65 -15.48 31.91
C GLY A 31 -6.20 -16.93 31.90
N MET A 32 -5.19 -17.27 31.10
CA MET A 32 -4.62 -18.61 31.04
C MET A 32 -3.89 -18.98 32.34
N ASP A 33 -3.16 -18.05 32.95
CA ASP A 33 -2.49 -18.29 34.23
C ASP A 33 -3.51 -18.49 35.36
N MET A 34 -4.59 -17.71 35.40
CA MET A 34 -5.69 -17.91 36.33
C MET A 34 -6.37 -19.29 36.13
N ALA A 35 -6.55 -19.73 34.89
CA ALA A 35 -7.10 -21.05 34.59
C ALA A 35 -6.18 -22.18 35.10
N ARG A 36 -4.85 -22.05 34.94
CA ARG A 36 -3.87 -23.00 35.47
C ARG A 36 -3.92 -23.04 37.00
N MET A 37 -3.92 -21.89 37.66
CA MET A 37 -4.03 -21.82 39.13
C MET A 37 -5.27 -22.54 39.65
N LEU A 38 -6.43 -22.35 38.99
CA LEU A 38 -7.67 -23.06 39.38
C LEU A 38 -7.57 -24.56 39.12
N GLN A 39 -6.89 -24.97 38.06
CA GLN A 39 -6.67 -26.40 37.77
C GLN A 39 -5.77 -27.07 38.82
N ASP A 40 -4.72 -26.39 39.26
CA ASP A 40 -3.85 -26.89 40.31
C ASP A 40 -4.59 -26.94 41.65
N GLN A 41 -5.35 -25.89 41.99
CA GLN A 41 -6.21 -25.90 43.18
C GLN A 41 -7.23 -27.05 43.15
N ALA A 42 -7.80 -27.35 42.01
CA ALA A 42 -8.73 -28.48 41.85
C ALA A 42 -8.04 -29.84 42.06
N ARG A 43 -6.76 -29.99 41.65
CA ARG A 43 -5.97 -31.19 41.89
C ARG A 43 -5.66 -31.39 43.39
N ASP A 44 -5.28 -30.30 44.07
CA ASP A 44 -4.96 -30.34 45.49
C ASP A 44 -6.15 -30.70 46.35
N LEU A 45 -7.36 -30.35 45.91
CA LEU A 45 -8.62 -30.64 46.62
C LEU A 45 -9.24 -32.01 46.29
N GLN A 46 -8.64 -32.83 45.42
CA GLN A 46 -9.14 -34.16 45.05
C GLN A 46 -9.23 -35.15 46.20
N GLY A 47 -8.67 -34.82 47.37
CA GLY A 47 -8.76 -35.60 48.62
C GLY A 47 -9.78 -35.09 49.64
N SER A 48 -10.47 -33.98 49.35
CA SER A 48 -11.44 -33.30 50.25
C SER A 48 -12.84 -33.53 49.78
N ASP A 49 -13.88 -33.33 50.66
CA ASP A 49 -15.28 -33.56 50.37
C ASP A 49 -15.77 -32.81 49.09
N PRO A 50 -16.21 -33.53 48.03
CA PRO A 50 -16.30 -32.99 46.67
C PRO A 50 -17.54 -32.11 46.46
N GLY A 51 -18.49 -31.98 47.40
CA GLY A 51 -19.80 -31.45 47.11
C GLY A 51 -19.91 -29.93 46.95
N VAL A 52 -19.17 -29.13 47.73
CA VAL A 52 -19.34 -27.67 47.76
C VAL A 52 -18.19 -26.97 47.05
N VAL A 53 -16.95 -27.45 47.18
CA VAL A 53 -15.76 -26.80 46.61
C VAL A 53 -15.66 -27.00 45.10
N GLY A 54 -16.12 -28.15 44.60
CA GLY A 54 -16.09 -28.42 43.14
C GLY A 54 -17.01 -27.55 42.31
N ALA A 55 -18.20 -27.18 42.85
CA ALA A 55 -19.15 -26.32 42.15
C ALA A 55 -18.62 -24.88 41.98
N ASP A 56 -17.98 -24.33 43.03
CA ASP A 56 -17.42 -22.95 42.96
C ASP A 56 -16.21 -22.87 42.01
N LEU A 57 -15.32 -23.84 42.07
CA LEU A 57 -14.17 -23.92 41.14
C LEU A 57 -14.61 -24.06 39.67
N SER A 58 -15.62 -24.92 39.42
CA SER A 58 -16.17 -25.09 38.08
C SER A 58 -16.77 -23.79 37.54
N LEU A 59 -17.50 -23.05 38.37
CA LEU A 59 -18.10 -21.77 38.02
C LEU A 59 -17.02 -20.72 37.71
N ARG A 60 -15.98 -20.64 38.52
CA ARG A 60 -14.82 -19.73 38.30
C ARG A 60 -14.10 -20.06 37.00
N PHE A 61 -13.79 -21.33 36.77
CA PHE A 61 -13.18 -21.81 35.54
C PHE A 61 -14.04 -21.46 34.30
N HIS A 62 -15.36 -21.68 34.39
CA HIS A 62 -16.25 -21.34 33.30
C HIS A 62 -16.27 -19.83 32.99
N ARG A 63 -16.24 -18.97 34.01
CA ARG A 63 -16.19 -17.51 33.84
C ARG A 63 -14.89 -17.08 33.17
N ILE A 64 -13.74 -17.59 33.62
CA ILE A 64 -12.42 -17.29 33.03
C ILE A 64 -12.34 -17.78 31.59
N SER A 65 -12.74 -19.01 31.31
CA SER A 65 -12.75 -19.58 29.97
C SER A 65 -13.67 -18.79 29.00
N ARG A 66 -14.80 -18.30 29.51
CA ARG A 66 -15.67 -17.42 28.74
C ARG A 66 -15.01 -16.07 28.44
N SER A 67 -14.35 -15.47 29.43
CA SER A 67 -13.62 -14.21 29.27
C SER A 67 -12.51 -14.33 28.22
N ILE A 68 -11.68 -15.39 28.31
CA ILE A 68 -10.61 -15.67 27.33
C ILE A 68 -11.20 -15.78 25.91
N ARG A 69 -12.25 -16.58 25.73
CA ARG A 69 -12.90 -16.75 24.42
C ARG A 69 -13.44 -15.45 23.87
N MET A 70 -14.04 -14.61 24.71
CA MET A 70 -14.55 -13.30 24.28
C MET A 70 -13.43 -12.35 23.89
N THR A 71 -12.31 -12.36 24.63
CA THR A 71 -11.14 -11.54 24.30
C THR A 71 -10.54 -11.97 22.96
N LEU A 72 -10.37 -13.27 22.72
CA LEU A 72 -9.87 -13.80 21.44
C LEU A 72 -10.82 -13.50 20.29
N ALA A 73 -12.14 -13.61 20.50
CA ALA A 73 -13.12 -13.27 19.47
C ALA A 73 -13.11 -11.77 19.13
N LEU A 74 -12.89 -10.91 20.14
CA LEU A 74 -12.73 -9.47 19.92
C LEU A 74 -11.45 -9.16 19.13
N ASP A 75 -10.33 -9.79 19.48
CA ASP A 75 -9.06 -9.64 18.75
C ASP A 75 -9.22 -10.03 17.28
N ALA A 76 -9.81 -11.19 17.01
CA ALA A 76 -10.08 -11.64 15.65
C ALA A 76 -10.99 -10.69 14.86
N LYS A 77 -12.03 -10.15 15.52
CA LYS A 77 -12.94 -9.18 14.89
C LYS A 77 -12.25 -7.85 14.57
N LEU A 78 -11.40 -7.38 15.46
CA LEU A 78 -10.61 -6.14 15.23
C LEU A 78 -9.62 -6.33 14.10
N ALA A 79 -8.91 -7.46 14.06
CA ALA A 79 -7.98 -7.79 12.98
C ALA A 79 -8.70 -7.83 11.62
N ALA A 80 -9.82 -8.54 11.52
CA ALA A 80 -10.62 -8.60 10.29
C ALA A 80 -11.15 -7.21 9.86
N GLY A 81 -11.54 -6.36 10.82
CA GLY A 81 -11.97 -4.98 10.55
C GLY A 81 -10.85 -4.12 9.98
N LEU A 82 -9.62 -4.24 10.51
CA LEU A 82 -8.45 -3.52 10.00
C LEU A 82 -8.08 -3.97 8.58
N GLU A 83 -8.08 -5.29 8.33
CA GLU A 83 -7.83 -5.84 6.99
C GLU A 83 -8.84 -5.34 5.96
N ALA A 84 -10.13 -5.30 6.33
CA ALA A 84 -11.19 -4.77 5.47
C ALA A 84 -10.98 -3.28 5.15
N GLN A 85 -10.63 -2.46 6.14
CA GLN A 85 -10.34 -1.04 5.95
C GLN A 85 -9.12 -0.80 5.04
N VAL A 86 -8.05 -1.57 5.25
CA VAL A 86 -6.84 -1.47 4.39
C VAL A 86 -7.18 -1.84 2.95
N LYS A 87 -7.97 -2.90 2.75
CA LYS A 87 -8.42 -3.31 1.41
C LYS A 87 -9.28 -2.24 0.74
N GLU A 88 -10.20 -1.64 1.48
CA GLU A 88 -11.07 -0.57 0.98
C GLU A 88 -10.28 0.69 0.61
N ARG A 89 -9.34 1.13 1.46
CA ARG A 89 -8.44 2.26 1.15
C ARG A 89 -7.60 2.00 -0.11
N LYS A 90 -7.02 0.80 -0.25
CA LYS A 90 -6.26 0.42 -1.45
C LYS A 90 -7.14 0.44 -2.71
N ALA A 91 -8.35 -0.07 -2.63
CA ALA A 91 -9.29 -0.06 -3.74
C ALA A 91 -9.71 1.38 -4.14
N ALA A 92 -9.94 2.26 -3.16
CA ALA A 92 -10.25 3.67 -3.41
C ALA A 92 -9.07 4.40 -4.07
N GLN A 93 -7.86 4.22 -3.56
CA GLN A 93 -6.64 4.82 -4.15
C GLN A 93 -6.40 4.32 -5.58
N LEU A 94 -6.63 3.04 -5.84
CA LEU A 94 -6.52 2.50 -7.20
C LEU A 94 -7.55 3.13 -8.14
N SER A 95 -8.80 3.25 -7.69
CA SER A 95 -9.87 3.89 -8.46
C SER A 95 -9.53 5.35 -8.80
N GLU A 96 -8.99 6.09 -7.84
CA GLU A 96 -8.54 7.48 -8.04
C GLU A 96 -7.40 7.56 -9.06
N ARG A 97 -6.37 6.71 -8.94
CA ARG A 97 -5.25 6.68 -9.90
C ARG A 97 -5.73 6.36 -11.32
N LYS A 98 -6.64 5.40 -11.46
CA LYS A 98 -7.25 5.05 -12.74
C LYS A 98 -8.01 6.22 -13.34
N ALA A 99 -8.80 6.92 -12.55
CA ALA A 99 -9.56 8.10 -12.99
C ALA A 99 -8.61 9.20 -13.49
N LEU A 100 -7.54 9.50 -12.73
CA LEU A 100 -6.53 10.50 -13.12
C LEU A 100 -5.82 10.12 -14.42
N ALA A 101 -5.44 8.85 -14.58
CA ALA A 101 -4.79 8.38 -15.78
C ALA A 101 -5.72 8.47 -17.01
N LYS A 102 -6.96 8.00 -16.89
CA LYS A 102 -7.96 8.09 -17.96
C LYS A 102 -8.24 9.55 -18.35
N GLU A 103 -8.38 10.43 -17.38
CA GLU A 103 -8.60 11.86 -17.64
C GLU A 103 -7.41 12.51 -18.35
N ALA A 104 -6.18 12.21 -17.94
CA ALA A 104 -4.98 12.74 -18.57
C ALA A 104 -4.89 12.30 -20.05
N VAL A 105 -5.12 11.01 -20.31
CA VAL A 105 -5.10 10.48 -21.70
C VAL A 105 -6.27 11.03 -22.52
N SER A 106 -7.47 11.15 -21.96
CA SER A 106 -8.61 11.77 -22.68
C SER A 106 -8.29 13.19 -23.10
N ARG A 107 -7.72 14.00 -22.21
CA ARG A 107 -7.31 15.39 -22.55
C ARG A 107 -6.27 15.43 -23.67
N GLN A 108 -5.37 14.43 -23.72
CA GLN A 108 -4.41 14.33 -24.83
C GLN A 108 -5.10 13.92 -26.14
N VAL A 109 -5.99 12.91 -26.11
CA VAL A 109 -6.74 12.46 -27.28
C VAL A 109 -7.58 13.61 -27.85
N ASP A 110 -8.25 14.39 -27.00
CA ASP A 110 -9.03 15.58 -27.40
C ASP A 110 -8.17 16.61 -28.13
N ARG A 111 -6.93 16.81 -27.69
CA ARG A 111 -6.00 17.77 -28.29
C ARG A 111 -5.39 17.28 -29.60
N ASP A 112 -5.00 16.01 -29.65
CA ASP A 112 -4.15 15.46 -30.72
C ASP A 112 -4.95 14.76 -31.82
N THR A 113 -6.27 14.55 -31.65
CA THR A 113 -7.11 13.81 -32.58
C THR A 113 -8.22 14.71 -33.17
N PRO A 114 -7.96 15.41 -34.28
CA PRO A 114 -8.97 16.26 -34.94
C PRO A 114 -10.07 15.47 -35.68
N ASP A 115 -9.81 14.20 -36.03
CA ASP A 115 -10.77 13.32 -36.67
C ASP A 115 -11.78 12.80 -35.64
N ARG A 116 -13.08 13.11 -35.87
CA ARG A 116 -14.17 12.76 -34.95
C ARG A 116 -14.40 11.27 -34.81
N GLU A 117 -14.18 10.49 -35.85
CA GLU A 117 -14.42 9.05 -35.84
C GLU A 117 -13.33 8.36 -35.06
N LEU A 118 -12.07 8.69 -35.34
CA LEU A 118 -10.90 8.20 -34.58
C LEU A 118 -10.92 8.64 -33.12
N HIS A 119 -11.36 9.88 -32.86
CA HIS A 119 -11.55 10.39 -31.50
C HIS A 119 -12.54 9.53 -30.70
N ARG A 120 -13.71 9.26 -31.32
CA ARG A 120 -14.74 8.44 -30.67
C ARG A 120 -14.26 7.02 -30.39
N GLU A 121 -13.58 6.39 -31.36
CA GLU A 121 -13.00 5.05 -31.18
C GLU A 121 -12.01 5.00 -30.02
N ARG A 122 -11.11 5.97 -29.93
CA ARG A 122 -10.13 6.08 -28.84
C ARG A 122 -10.79 6.31 -27.49
N SER A 123 -11.78 7.19 -27.41
CA SER A 123 -12.52 7.46 -26.17
C SER A 123 -13.27 6.22 -25.68
N ASP A 124 -13.97 5.51 -26.58
CA ASP A 124 -14.66 4.26 -26.27
C ASP A 124 -13.69 3.16 -25.80
N ARG A 125 -12.44 3.20 -26.26
CA ARG A 125 -11.41 2.25 -25.87
C ARG A 125 -10.86 2.55 -24.47
N ILE A 126 -10.62 3.84 -24.16
CA ILE A 126 -10.22 4.28 -22.81
C ILE A 126 -11.27 3.87 -21.76
N GLU A 127 -12.57 4.01 -22.08
CA GLU A 127 -13.64 3.64 -21.14
C GLU A 127 -13.69 2.13 -20.89
N ARG A 128 -13.44 1.31 -21.93
CA ARG A 128 -13.49 -0.15 -21.87
C ARG A 128 -12.24 -0.79 -21.25
N GLU A 129 -11.14 -0.03 -21.12
CA GLU A 129 -9.90 -0.56 -20.54
C GLU A 129 -10.14 -1.09 -19.14
N ASP A 130 -10.00 -2.40 -18.98
CA ASP A 130 -10.06 -3.05 -17.67
C ASP A 130 -8.70 -2.94 -16.99
N LEU A 131 -8.64 -2.07 -16.01
CA LEU A 131 -7.40 -1.73 -15.30
C LEU A 131 -7.26 -2.54 -13.99
N GLU A 132 -7.80 -3.77 -13.90
CA GLU A 132 -7.76 -4.56 -12.65
C GLU A 132 -6.35 -4.91 -12.20
N ASP A 133 -5.41 -5.15 -13.13
CA ASP A 133 -4.03 -5.56 -12.85
C ASP A 133 -3.06 -4.41 -12.44
N PHE A 134 -3.58 -3.21 -12.16
CA PHE A 134 -2.76 -2.02 -11.92
C PHE A 134 -2.67 -1.59 -10.45
N SER A 135 -2.97 -2.48 -9.50
CA SER A 135 -3.08 -2.16 -8.08
C SER A 135 -1.85 -1.48 -7.47
N ASP A 136 -0.66 -1.81 -7.96
CA ASP A 136 0.60 -1.29 -7.41
C ASP A 136 1.33 -0.30 -8.36
N LYS A 137 0.70 0.02 -9.52
CA LYS A 137 1.33 0.86 -10.53
C LYS A 137 1.11 2.35 -10.26
N PRO A 138 2.12 3.21 -10.49
CA PRO A 138 1.98 4.66 -10.46
C PRO A 138 1.10 5.16 -11.63
N VAL A 139 0.59 6.39 -11.52
CA VAL A 139 -0.27 7.00 -12.54
C VAL A 139 0.45 7.09 -13.89
N SER A 140 1.74 7.45 -13.89
CA SER A 140 2.57 7.52 -15.10
C SER A 140 2.67 6.18 -15.85
N GLU A 141 2.80 5.06 -15.13
CA GLU A 141 2.86 3.73 -15.75
C GLU A 141 1.50 3.34 -16.35
N ILE A 142 0.39 3.65 -15.65
CA ILE A 142 -0.97 3.42 -16.16
C ILE A 142 -1.19 4.22 -17.45
N ILE A 143 -0.79 5.50 -17.46
CA ILE A 143 -0.86 6.36 -18.66
C ILE A 143 -0.03 5.75 -19.81
N ALA A 144 1.19 5.31 -19.54
CA ALA A 144 2.05 4.72 -20.57
C ALA A 144 1.39 3.50 -21.22
N ILE A 145 0.74 2.65 -20.43
CA ILE A 145 0.05 1.45 -20.92
C ILE A 145 -1.17 1.84 -21.77
N ILE A 146 -2.02 2.75 -21.30
CA ILE A 146 -3.19 3.21 -22.06
C ILE A 146 -2.74 3.87 -23.37
N CYS A 147 -1.73 4.72 -23.33
CA CYS A 147 -1.19 5.36 -24.53
C CYS A 147 -0.61 4.35 -25.53
N ALA A 148 0.10 3.33 -25.05
CA ALA A 148 0.62 2.26 -25.90
C ALA A 148 -0.50 1.46 -26.57
N ASP A 149 -1.59 1.14 -25.86
CA ASP A 149 -2.76 0.48 -26.43
C ASP A 149 -3.47 1.33 -27.49
N LEU A 150 -3.53 2.62 -27.29
CA LEU A 150 -4.11 3.57 -28.25
C LEU A 150 -3.17 3.93 -29.42
N GLY A 151 -1.91 3.48 -29.39
CA GLY A 151 -0.90 3.83 -30.40
C GLY A 151 -0.51 5.31 -30.38
N ILE A 152 -0.56 5.98 -29.22
CA ILE A 152 -0.17 7.37 -29.03
C ILE A 152 1.06 7.48 -28.14
N THR A 153 1.86 8.51 -28.35
CA THR A 153 3.03 8.78 -27.48
C THR A 153 2.61 9.68 -26.34
N PRO A 154 2.86 9.29 -25.06
CA PRO A 154 2.53 10.13 -23.90
C PRO A 154 3.22 11.49 -23.93
N ASP A 155 2.51 12.57 -23.70
CA ASP A 155 3.05 13.93 -23.57
C ASP A 155 3.41 14.23 -22.10
N TRP A 156 4.52 13.66 -21.64
CA TRP A 156 5.00 13.83 -20.27
C TRP A 156 5.24 15.28 -19.86
N GLN A 157 5.57 16.14 -20.84
CA GLN A 157 5.85 17.54 -20.57
C GLN A 157 4.55 18.29 -20.23
N ALA A 158 3.47 18.00 -20.93
CA ALA A 158 2.17 18.62 -20.67
C ALA A 158 1.64 18.31 -19.28
N TRP A 159 1.95 17.13 -18.73
CA TRP A 159 1.49 16.70 -17.40
C TRP A 159 2.47 16.97 -16.26
N SER A 160 3.61 17.59 -16.55
CA SER A 160 4.71 17.79 -15.55
C SER A 160 4.31 18.62 -14.32
N LEU A 161 3.23 19.41 -14.42
CA LEU A 161 2.68 20.24 -13.35
C LEU A 161 1.42 19.64 -12.70
N GLU A 162 0.95 18.48 -13.15
CA GLU A 162 -0.17 17.81 -12.52
C GLU A 162 0.18 17.35 -11.09
N PRO A 163 -0.75 17.38 -10.14
CA PRO A 163 -0.48 17.02 -8.75
C PRO A 163 0.13 15.63 -8.59
N TRP A 164 -0.35 14.65 -9.35
CA TRP A 164 0.17 13.28 -9.34
C TRP A 164 1.61 13.19 -9.88
N ALA A 165 1.97 13.98 -10.91
CA ALA A 165 3.31 14.02 -11.48
C ALA A 165 4.32 14.68 -10.52
N ILE A 166 3.87 15.72 -9.80
CA ILE A 166 4.66 16.38 -8.74
C ILE A 166 4.90 15.39 -7.59
N GLU A 167 3.88 14.65 -7.20
CA GLU A 167 3.98 13.66 -6.11
C GLU A 167 4.90 12.50 -6.50
N GLU A 168 4.80 11.95 -7.70
CA GLU A 168 5.71 10.91 -8.19
C GLU A 168 7.17 11.38 -8.22
N ARG A 169 7.41 12.64 -8.61
CA ARG A 169 8.74 13.26 -8.56
C ARG A 169 9.25 13.40 -7.13
N ARG A 170 8.39 13.85 -6.22
CA ARG A 170 8.72 14.05 -4.81
C ARG A 170 9.07 12.73 -4.11
N THR A 171 8.33 11.67 -4.42
CA THR A 171 8.49 10.34 -3.81
C THR A 171 9.47 9.45 -4.58
N GLN A 172 10.05 9.95 -5.68
CA GLN A 172 11.00 9.23 -6.55
C GLN A 172 10.48 7.84 -6.95
N VAL A 173 9.23 7.77 -7.38
CA VAL A 173 8.58 6.51 -7.78
C VAL A 173 9.41 5.80 -8.86
N PRO A 174 9.82 4.54 -8.65
CA PRO A 174 10.61 3.80 -9.63
C PRO A 174 9.89 3.70 -10.99
N GLY A 175 10.58 3.99 -12.08
CA GLY A 175 10.01 3.92 -13.42
C GLY A 175 9.20 5.14 -13.85
N SER A 176 8.95 6.12 -12.98
CA SER A 176 8.27 7.36 -13.36
C SER A 176 9.15 8.19 -14.32
N PRO A 177 8.56 8.75 -15.41
CA PRO A 177 9.26 9.64 -16.34
C PRO A 177 9.70 10.95 -15.68
N TYR A 178 9.18 11.26 -14.51
CA TYR A 178 9.53 12.45 -13.73
C TYR A 178 10.66 12.21 -12.72
N ASN A 179 11.17 10.99 -12.63
CA ASN A 179 12.29 10.65 -11.79
C ASN A 179 13.57 11.12 -12.45
N THR A 180 13.89 12.40 -12.31
CA THR A 180 15.16 12.95 -12.74
C THR A 180 16.26 12.48 -11.79
N HIS A 181 16.68 11.21 -11.89
CA HIS A 181 18.07 10.92 -11.63
C HIS A 181 18.86 11.67 -12.73
N PRO A 182 19.83 12.49 -12.39
CA PRO A 182 20.82 12.87 -13.37
C PRO A 182 21.51 11.57 -13.80
N THR A 183 20.99 10.92 -14.83
CA THR A 183 21.82 10.04 -15.62
C THR A 183 22.99 10.92 -16.03
N HIS A 184 24.13 10.69 -15.42
CA HIS A 184 25.40 11.18 -15.86
C HIS A 184 25.50 10.79 -17.34
N ILE A 185 25.05 11.71 -18.18
CA ILE A 185 25.33 11.63 -19.61
C ILE A 185 26.81 11.90 -19.66
N ASP A 186 27.64 10.84 -19.69
CA ASP A 186 29.02 10.88 -20.06
C ASP A 186 29.06 11.35 -21.52
N HIS A 187 28.94 12.66 -21.69
CA HIS A 187 29.43 13.33 -22.85
C HIS A 187 30.97 13.39 -22.73
N THR A 188 31.62 12.26 -22.87
CA THR A 188 32.98 12.24 -23.37
C THR A 188 32.87 12.62 -24.85
N PRO A 189 33.29 13.84 -25.24
CA PRO A 189 33.45 14.13 -26.65
C PRO A 189 34.52 13.18 -27.13
N ASN A 190 34.17 12.28 -28.03
CA ASN A 190 35.09 11.46 -28.79
C ASN A 190 35.91 12.41 -29.67
N ILE A 191 37.00 12.95 -29.11
CA ILE A 191 37.99 13.68 -29.85
C ILE A 191 38.74 12.62 -30.66
N HIS A 192 38.19 12.36 -31.84
CA HIS A 192 38.99 11.73 -32.90
C HIS A 192 40.10 12.71 -33.24
N SER A 193 41.29 12.44 -32.74
CA SER A 193 42.51 13.03 -33.20
C SER A 193 42.82 12.50 -34.62
N ASP A 194 42.34 13.22 -35.62
CA ASP A 194 42.88 13.15 -36.95
C ASP A 194 44.26 13.84 -36.92
N ASP A 195 45.25 13.08 -36.54
CA ASP A 195 46.66 13.50 -36.68
C ASP A 195 47.46 12.37 -37.35
N ASP A 196 47.16 12.16 -38.61
CA ASP A 196 47.99 11.39 -39.51
C ASP A 196 47.71 11.90 -40.93
N LEU A 197 48.50 12.81 -41.39
CA LEU A 197 48.94 12.97 -42.80
C LEU A 197 49.81 14.22 -42.93
N ARG A 198 51.11 14.09 -42.65
CA ARG A 198 52.17 14.91 -43.28
C ARG A 198 53.38 14.06 -43.52
N GLU A 199 53.30 13.25 -44.53
CA GLU A 199 54.49 12.94 -45.32
C GLU A 199 54.71 14.10 -46.26
N ALA A 200 55.92 14.69 -46.21
CA ALA A 200 56.45 15.56 -47.21
C ALA A 200 57.67 14.88 -47.89
N PRO A 201 57.75 14.87 -49.21
CA PRO A 201 58.86 14.30 -49.92
C PRO A 201 59.95 15.34 -50.20
N ALA A 202 61.18 14.89 -50.21
CA ALA A 202 62.26 15.18 -51.16
C ALA A 202 63.61 14.76 -50.63
#